data_86ac4e247568edfc0320f49718712c2e
#
_entry.id   86ac4e247568edfc0320f49718712c2e
#
_cell.length_a   1.000
_cell.length_b   1.000
_cell.length_c   1.000
_cell.angle_alpha   90.00
_cell.angle_beta   90.00
_cell.angle_gamma   90.00
#
_symmetry.space_group_name_H-M   'P 1'
#
loop_
_entity.id
_entity.type
_entity.pdbx_description
1 polymer ?
#
loop_
_entity_poly.entity_id
_entity_poly.type
_entity_poly.pdbx_seq_one_letter_code
_entity_poly.pdbx_strand_id
1 'polypeptide(L)'
;MYAFSSYPIAEPTSDFSLSLAQGADSIELDRRDPFAANVRAVAARIGVKDPERLSIRVGEQTNGASLGTNATIGQRGACVILPAELYDAFHATPAQRQRFDLPDRDEIDFVLAHESAHIAKNHLLLSGAFLPVSLMSTCWLIKKVPNKLVATVAGTIALVGSNMLLSWRIEHEADHVAAAHGYARGGIHCFERKLSRNCEMRSALRSRLITKEGNYLGDAAHPLLTSRIQHLQLIADAAAVASGTAGDNGDDHHLL
;
A
#
# COMPACT_ATOMS: atom_id res chain seq x y z
N MET A 1 -11.55 15.02 -10.00
CA MET A 1 -11.26 15.11 -11.45
C MET A 1 -9.74 15.11 -11.57
N TYR A 2 -9.13 13.92 -11.70
CA TYR A 2 -7.71 13.85 -12.07
C TYR A 2 -7.62 14.49 -13.46
N ALA A 3 -7.12 15.71 -13.52
CA ALA A 3 -6.85 16.33 -14.79
C ALA A 3 -5.88 15.41 -15.52
N PHE A 4 -6.26 14.94 -16.70
CA PHE A 4 -5.36 14.34 -17.67
C PHE A 4 -4.39 15.40 -18.18
N SER A 5 -3.68 15.99 -17.27
CA SER A 5 -2.47 16.68 -17.59
C SER A 5 -1.42 15.59 -17.57
N SER A 6 -0.65 15.49 -18.62
CA SER A 6 0.54 14.64 -18.67
C SER A 6 1.53 14.95 -17.53
N TYR A 7 1.27 15.99 -16.77
CA TYR A 7 2.08 16.52 -15.68
C TYR A 7 2.22 15.60 -14.46
N PRO A 8 1.13 15.10 -13.83
CA PRO A 8 1.26 14.25 -12.64
C PRO A 8 1.93 12.91 -12.93
N ILE A 9 1.81 12.45 -14.18
CA ILE A 9 2.45 11.22 -14.63
C ILE A 9 3.90 11.51 -15.09
N ALA A 10 4.18 12.79 -15.43
CA ALA A 10 5.46 13.20 -15.99
C ALA A 10 6.54 13.39 -14.94
N GLU A 11 6.19 13.91 -13.79
CA GLU A 11 7.12 14.25 -12.71
C GLU A 11 6.58 13.79 -11.37
N PRO A 12 6.91 12.56 -10.91
CA PRO A 12 6.40 12.03 -9.66
C PRO A 12 6.81 12.86 -8.44
N THR A 13 7.81 13.70 -8.56
CA THR A 13 8.27 14.62 -7.52
C THR A 13 7.78 16.07 -7.70
N SER A 14 6.89 16.34 -8.66
CA SER A 14 6.29 17.66 -8.79
C SER A 14 5.43 18.02 -7.58
N ASP A 15 5.36 19.31 -7.24
CA ASP A 15 4.56 19.80 -6.10
C ASP A 15 3.11 19.35 -6.17
N PHE A 16 2.54 19.30 -7.38
CA PHE A 16 1.19 18.83 -7.60
C PHE A 16 1.04 17.33 -7.28
N SER A 17 1.98 16.48 -7.74
CA SER A 17 1.97 15.05 -7.45
C SER A 17 2.17 14.77 -5.96
N LEU A 18 3.06 15.52 -5.30
CA LEU A 18 3.30 15.43 -3.86
C LEU A 18 2.08 15.87 -3.06
N SER A 19 1.40 16.94 -3.49
CA SER A 19 0.15 17.41 -2.86
C SER A 19 -0.96 16.36 -2.96
N LEU A 20 -1.12 15.73 -4.14
CA LEU A 20 -2.11 14.64 -4.32
C LEU A 20 -1.82 13.43 -3.43
N ALA A 21 -0.54 13.12 -3.21
CA ALA A 21 -0.11 12.03 -2.34
C ALA A 21 -0.01 12.45 -0.86
N GLN A 22 -0.48 13.66 -0.50
CA GLN A 22 -0.35 14.22 0.86
C GLN A 22 1.11 14.33 1.34
N GLY A 23 2.05 14.46 0.43
CA GLY A 23 3.49 14.51 0.70
C GLY A 23 4.13 15.87 0.44
N ALA A 24 3.33 16.95 0.33
CA ALA A 24 3.84 18.29 0.01
C ALA A 24 4.86 18.79 1.03
N ASP A 25 4.63 18.50 2.32
CA ASP A 25 5.53 18.89 3.42
C ASP A 25 6.60 17.84 3.73
N SER A 26 6.76 16.83 2.87
CA SER A 26 7.75 15.78 3.06
C SER A 26 9.15 16.24 2.65
N ILE A 27 10.16 15.70 3.33
CA ILE A 27 11.58 15.97 3.10
C ILE A 27 12.19 14.81 2.31
N GLU A 28 12.90 15.12 1.23
CA GLU A 28 13.66 14.13 0.48
C GLU A 28 14.92 13.72 1.24
N LEU A 29 15.14 12.41 1.39
CA LEU A 29 16.31 11.87 2.05
C LEU A 29 17.53 11.85 1.12
N ASP A 30 18.71 12.05 1.69
CA ASP A 30 19.97 11.85 0.97
C ASP A 30 20.09 10.39 0.51
N ARG A 31 20.73 10.19 -0.64
CA ARG A 31 20.96 8.85 -1.19
C ARG A 31 21.81 7.95 -0.29
N ARG A 32 22.66 8.55 0.55
CA ARG A 32 23.54 7.84 1.49
C ARG A 32 22.86 7.53 2.83
N ASP A 33 21.65 8.01 3.04
CA ASP A 33 20.90 7.72 4.25
C ASP A 33 20.66 6.20 4.37
N PRO A 34 20.95 5.58 5.54
CA PRO A 34 20.78 4.15 5.74
C PRO A 34 19.34 3.66 5.54
N PHE A 35 18.34 4.47 5.91
CA PHE A 35 16.95 4.16 5.67
C PHE A 35 16.62 4.20 4.18
N ALA A 36 17.11 5.22 3.46
CA ALA A 36 16.93 5.30 2.02
C ALA A 36 17.59 4.13 1.28
N ALA A 37 18.75 3.68 1.73
CA ALA A 37 19.41 2.48 1.20
C ALA A 37 18.57 1.21 1.44
N ASN A 38 17.96 1.07 2.63
CA ASN A 38 17.05 -0.04 2.95
C ASN A 38 15.81 -0.03 2.05
N VAL A 39 15.18 1.14 1.85
CA VAL A 39 14.03 1.28 0.94
C VAL A 39 14.38 0.77 -0.47
N ARG A 40 15.53 1.19 -1.03
CA ARG A 40 15.96 0.73 -2.36
C ARG A 40 16.24 -0.77 -2.40
N ALA A 41 16.84 -1.34 -1.36
CA ALA A 41 17.11 -2.77 -1.27
C ALA A 41 15.81 -3.59 -1.24
N VAL A 42 14.81 -3.17 -0.46
CA VAL A 42 13.49 -3.79 -0.44
C VAL A 42 12.79 -3.62 -1.80
N ALA A 43 12.81 -2.42 -2.38
CA ALA A 43 12.22 -2.15 -3.69
C ALA A 43 12.82 -3.03 -4.80
N ALA A 44 14.13 -3.22 -4.81
CA ALA A 44 14.81 -4.14 -5.73
C ALA A 44 14.30 -5.58 -5.57
N ARG A 45 14.15 -6.04 -4.32
CA ARG A 45 13.65 -7.38 -4.00
C ARG A 45 12.21 -7.59 -4.46
N ILE A 46 11.37 -6.57 -4.33
CA ILE A 46 9.97 -6.58 -4.79
C ILE A 46 9.84 -6.52 -6.33
N GLY A 47 10.91 -6.18 -7.03
CA GLY A 47 10.94 -6.14 -8.49
C GLY A 47 10.74 -4.76 -9.10
N VAL A 48 11.04 -3.68 -8.36
CA VAL A 48 11.20 -2.35 -8.94
C VAL A 48 12.43 -2.37 -9.85
N LYS A 49 12.26 -2.02 -11.13
CA LYS A 49 13.30 -2.20 -12.17
C LYS A 49 14.53 -1.32 -12.01
N ASP A 50 14.35 -0.13 -11.47
CA ASP A 50 15.44 0.85 -11.32
C ASP A 50 15.31 1.54 -9.96
N PRO A 51 15.63 0.85 -8.84
CA PRO A 51 15.46 1.36 -7.48
C PRO A 51 16.35 2.58 -7.20
N GLU A 52 17.44 2.78 -7.96
CA GLU A 52 18.30 3.94 -7.83
C GLU A 52 17.61 5.25 -8.28
N ARG A 53 16.56 5.14 -9.06
CA ARG A 53 15.74 6.27 -9.49
C ARG A 53 14.54 6.55 -8.59
N LEU A 54 14.48 5.89 -7.42
CA LEU A 54 13.52 6.21 -6.39
C LEU A 54 13.96 7.44 -5.61
N SER A 55 13.14 8.49 -5.64
CA SER A 55 13.15 9.56 -4.64
C SER A 55 12.44 9.05 -3.38
N ILE A 56 13.09 9.15 -2.24
CA ILE A 56 12.57 8.66 -0.96
C ILE A 56 12.36 9.87 -0.07
N ARG A 57 11.11 10.05 0.34
CA ARG A 57 10.69 11.20 1.13
C ARG A 57 10.06 10.75 2.44
N VAL A 58 10.22 11.57 3.46
CA VAL A 58 9.66 11.34 4.80
C VAL A 58 8.83 12.54 5.20
N GLY A 59 7.64 12.31 5.72
CA GLY A 59 6.71 13.38 6.10
C GLY A 59 5.74 12.98 7.21
N GLU A 60 4.86 13.90 7.57
CA GLU A 60 3.92 13.78 8.69
C GLU A 60 2.67 12.94 8.37
N GLN A 61 2.53 12.42 7.15
CA GLN A 61 1.39 11.59 6.78
C GLN A 61 1.35 10.28 7.59
N THR A 62 0.15 9.76 7.79
CA THR A 62 -0.08 8.55 8.61
C THR A 62 0.11 7.24 7.85
N ASN A 63 0.08 7.28 6.52
CA ASN A 63 0.25 6.11 5.64
C ASN A 63 1.36 6.37 4.64
N GLY A 64 1.97 5.31 4.14
CA GLY A 64 2.86 5.39 2.99
C GLY A 64 2.11 5.82 1.73
N ALA A 65 2.83 6.32 0.76
CA ALA A 65 2.32 6.59 -0.59
C ALA A 65 3.41 6.38 -1.62
N SER A 66 3.04 5.90 -2.79
CA SER A 66 3.97 5.68 -3.90
C SER A 66 3.49 6.37 -5.17
N LEU A 67 4.41 7.01 -5.87
CA LEU A 67 4.21 7.70 -7.13
C LEU A 67 5.15 7.15 -8.20
N GLY A 68 4.64 7.02 -9.42
CA GLY A 68 5.41 6.45 -10.53
C GLY A 68 5.12 4.97 -10.73
N THR A 69 5.75 4.39 -11.72
CA THR A 69 5.51 3.01 -12.17
C THR A 69 6.76 2.39 -12.76
N ASN A 70 6.86 1.07 -12.74
CA ASN A 70 7.91 0.35 -13.43
C ASN A 70 7.97 0.62 -14.94
N ALA A 71 6.83 0.97 -15.56
CA ALA A 71 6.78 1.30 -16.96
C ALA A 71 7.49 2.63 -17.30
N THR A 72 7.54 3.56 -16.34
CA THR A 72 8.08 4.91 -16.56
C THR A 72 9.33 5.23 -15.75
N ILE A 73 9.72 4.38 -14.78
CA ILE A 73 10.79 4.67 -13.82
C ILE A 73 12.12 4.98 -14.48
N GLY A 74 12.46 4.29 -15.55
CA GLY A 74 13.71 4.52 -16.30
C GLY A 74 13.79 5.90 -16.96
N GLN A 75 12.67 6.55 -17.25
CA GLN A 75 12.60 7.87 -17.87
C GLN A 75 12.32 8.98 -16.86
N ARG A 76 11.40 8.76 -15.93
CA ARG A 76 10.81 9.78 -15.06
C ARG A 76 11.10 9.58 -13.57
N GLY A 77 11.72 8.47 -13.20
CA GLY A 77 11.89 8.09 -11.80
C GLY A 77 10.54 7.66 -11.16
N ALA A 78 10.61 7.42 -9.88
CA ALA A 78 9.45 7.17 -9.01
C ALA A 78 9.73 7.77 -7.63
N CYS A 79 8.70 7.90 -6.81
CA CYS A 79 8.81 8.46 -5.47
C CYS A 79 8.07 7.57 -4.48
N VAL A 80 8.66 7.35 -3.31
CA VAL A 80 8.00 6.75 -2.15
C VAL A 80 8.01 7.77 -1.02
N ILE A 81 6.83 8.05 -0.47
CA ILE A 81 6.65 8.96 0.65
C ILE A 81 6.26 8.13 1.86
N LEU A 82 7.04 8.22 2.92
CA LEU A 82 6.91 7.38 4.11
C LEU A 82 6.61 8.23 5.35
N PRO A 83 5.83 7.70 6.32
CA PRO A 83 5.63 8.36 7.61
C PRO A 83 6.95 8.57 8.35
N ALA A 84 7.09 9.73 9.00
CA ALA A 84 8.25 10.03 9.87
C ALA A 84 8.40 8.99 11.00
N GLU A 85 7.29 8.42 11.49
CA GLU A 85 7.31 7.33 12.48
C GLU A 85 8.15 6.13 12.02
N LEU A 86 8.10 5.76 10.72
CA LEU A 86 8.91 4.64 10.19
C LEU A 86 10.39 4.99 10.15
N TYR A 87 10.72 6.23 9.78
CA TYR A 87 12.09 6.73 9.79
C TYR A 87 12.68 6.74 11.19
N ASP A 88 11.94 7.29 12.16
CA ASP A 88 12.33 7.33 13.55
C ASP A 88 12.49 5.93 14.14
N ALA A 89 11.55 5.03 13.86
CA ALA A 89 11.59 3.65 14.29
C ALA A 89 12.79 2.87 13.72
N PHE A 90 13.17 3.18 12.48
CA PHE A 90 14.33 2.56 11.83
C PHE A 90 15.63 2.89 12.56
N HIS A 91 15.80 4.13 13.03
CA HIS A 91 16.99 4.61 13.74
C HIS A 91 16.93 4.37 15.26
N ALA A 92 15.74 4.04 15.79
CA ALA A 92 15.56 3.80 17.21
C ALA A 92 16.22 2.50 17.68
N THR A 93 16.76 2.53 18.90
CA THR A 93 17.21 1.31 19.59
C THR A 93 16.02 0.43 19.97
N PRO A 94 16.20 -0.89 20.23
CA PRO A 94 15.12 -1.76 20.67
C PRO A 94 14.39 -1.24 21.91
N ALA A 95 15.11 -0.67 22.89
CA ALA A 95 14.54 -0.09 24.09
C ALA A 95 13.68 1.15 23.79
N GLN A 96 14.11 1.99 22.85
CA GLN A 96 13.32 3.15 22.41
C GLN A 96 12.06 2.71 21.65
N ARG A 97 12.15 1.72 20.75
CA ARG A 97 10.97 1.19 20.07
C ARG A 97 9.93 0.69 21.04
N GLN A 98 10.32 -0.11 22.02
CA GLN A 98 9.41 -0.61 23.04
C GLN A 98 8.82 0.52 23.90
N ARG A 99 9.63 1.51 24.30
CA ARG A 99 9.19 2.63 25.15
C ARG A 99 8.16 3.53 24.47
N PHE A 100 8.30 3.74 23.15
CA PHE A 100 7.48 4.68 22.37
C PHE A 100 6.47 3.97 21.45
N ASP A 101 6.31 2.66 21.61
CA ASP A 101 5.44 1.84 20.77
C ASP A 101 5.68 2.09 19.26
N LEU A 102 6.96 2.13 18.86
CA LEU A 102 7.33 2.31 17.46
C LEU A 102 7.32 0.97 16.70
N PRO A 103 7.13 1.02 15.37
CA PRO A 103 7.23 -0.16 14.51
C PRO A 103 8.52 -0.95 14.70
N ASP A 104 8.42 -2.26 14.66
CA ASP A 104 9.61 -3.11 14.59
C ASP A 104 10.18 -3.17 13.15
N ARG A 105 11.24 -3.94 12.98
CA ARG A 105 11.93 -4.04 11.69
C ARG A 105 11.07 -4.73 10.63
N ASP A 106 10.38 -5.79 11.02
CA ASP A 106 9.53 -6.57 10.12
C ASP A 106 8.34 -5.74 9.65
N GLU A 107 7.75 -4.93 10.54
CA GLU A 107 6.67 -4.00 10.22
C GLU A 107 7.13 -2.90 9.25
N ILE A 108 8.32 -2.32 9.49
CA ILE A 108 8.93 -1.34 8.59
C ILE A 108 9.12 -1.96 7.20
N ASP A 109 9.81 -3.10 7.12
CA ASP A 109 10.13 -3.74 5.85
C ASP A 109 8.87 -4.18 5.09
N PHE A 110 7.79 -4.57 5.80
CA PHE A 110 6.50 -4.81 5.16
C PHE A 110 5.93 -3.55 4.49
N VAL A 111 5.92 -2.40 5.19
CA VAL A 111 5.40 -1.15 4.59
C VAL A 111 6.24 -0.75 3.38
N LEU A 112 7.57 -0.88 3.46
CA LEU A 112 8.45 -0.60 2.33
C LEU A 112 8.17 -1.52 1.14
N ALA A 113 7.94 -2.81 1.41
CA ALA A 113 7.59 -3.80 0.39
C ALA A 113 6.24 -3.52 -0.25
N HIS A 114 5.23 -3.16 0.55
CA HIS A 114 3.89 -2.80 0.11
C HIS A 114 3.92 -1.58 -0.84
N GLU A 115 4.57 -0.49 -0.43
CA GLU A 115 4.70 0.72 -1.28
C GLU A 115 5.50 0.43 -2.56
N SER A 116 6.54 -0.38 -2.46
CA SER A 116 7.33 -0.80 -3.62
C SER A 116 6.51 -1.65 -4.59
N ALA A 117 5.58 -2.47 -4.08
CA ALA A 117 4.70 -3.30 -4.91
C ALA A 117 3.76 -2.44 -5.78
N HIS A 118 3.27 -1.29 -5.29
CA HIS A 118 2.48 -0.38 -6.11
C HIS A 118 3.25 0.10 -7.35
N ILE A 119 4.53 0.41 -7.21
CA ILE A 119 5.40 0.81 -8.33
C ILE A 119 5.67 -0.38 -9.24
N ALA A 120 6.06 -1.53 -8.66
CA ALA A 120 6.41 -2.74 -9.40
C ALA A 120 5.25 -3.27 -10.26
N LYS A 121 4.02 -3.18 -9.75
CA LYS A 121 2.79 -3.64 -10.41
C LYS A 121 2.12 -2.56 -11.27
N ASN A 122 2.69 -1.36 -11.35
CA ASN A 122 2.15 -0.23 -12.12
C ASN A 122 0.72 0.18 -11.69
N HIS A 123 0.41 0.12 -10.39
CA HIS A 123 -0.93 0.38 -9.87
C HIS A 123 -1.42 1.79 -10.18
N LEU A 124 -0.53 2.80 -10.15
CA LEU A 124 -0.87 4.16 -10.53
C LEU A 124 -1.34 4.26 -11.99
N LEU A 125 -0.70 3.53 -12.89
CA LEU A 125 -1.09 3.50 -14.31
C LEU A 125 -2.46 2.80 -14.48
N LEU A 126 -2.68 1.69 -13.77
CA LEU A 126 -3.94 0.96 -13.78
C LEU A 126 -5.09 1.84 -13.28
N SER A 127 -4.93 2.48 -12.13
CA SER A 127 -5.95 3.39 -11.56
C SER A 127 -6.20 4.59 -12.46
N GLY A 128 -5.14 5.18 -13.01
CA GLY A 128 -5.22 6.31 -13.94
C GLY A 128 -5.93 5.98 -15.25
N ALA A 129 -5.80 4.76 -15.75
CA ALA A 129 -6.50 4.28 -16.95
C ALA A 129 -7.96 3.89 -16.66
N PHE A 130 -8.22 3.30 -15.49
CA PHE A 130 -9.54 2.78 -15.13
C PHE A 130 -10.59 3.88 -14.94
N LEU A 131 -10.23 4.99 -14.29
CA LEU A 131 -11.17 6.06 -13.97
C LEU A 131 -11.84 6.68 -15.22
N PRO A 132 -11.12 7.09 -16.29
CA PRO A 132 -11.76 7.62 -17.48
C PRO A 132 -12.60 6.56 -18.20
N VAL A 133 -12.16 5.30 -18.26
CA VAL A 133 -12.92 4.22 -18.90
C VAL A 133 -14.24 3.96 -18.16
N SER A 134 -14.20 3.89 -16.82
CA SER A 134 -15.39 3.70 -15.99
C SER A 134 -16.36 4.90 -16.10
N LEU A 135 -15.82 6.12 -16.15
CA LEU A 135 -16.63 7.33 -16.34
C LEU A 135 -17.30 7.36 -17.72
N MET A 136 -16.56 7.08 -18.80
CA MET A 136 -17.11 7.03 -20.15
C MET A 136 -18.20 5.96 -20.28
N SER A 137 -17.96 4.77 -19.72
CA SER A 137 -18.94 3.67 -19.68
C SER A 137 -20.21 4.07 -18.95
N THR A 138 -20.08 4.72 -17.79
CA THR A 138 -21.20 5.23 -16.99
C THR A 138 -22.00 6.28 -17.78
N CYS A 139 -21.33 7.25 -18.39
CA CYS A 139 -21.99 8.27 -19.23
C CYS A 139 -22.73 7.64 -20.42
N TRP A 140 -22.15 6.62 -21.04
CA TRP A 140 -22.79 5.91 -22.14
C TRP A 140 -24.05 5.15 -21.67
N LEU A 141 -23.99 4.46 -20.53
CA LEU A 141 -25.15 3.78 -19.94
C LEU A 141 -26.28 4.75 -19.60
N ILE A 142 -25.96 5.90 -18.98
CA ILE A 142 -26.95 6.94 -18.65
C ILE A 142 -27.69 7.43 -19.91
N LYS A 143 -26.98 7.57 -21.04
CA LYS A 143 -27.60 7.95 -22.31
C LYS A 143 -28.58 6.91 -22.85
N LYS A 144 -28.35 5.62 -22.62
CA LYS A 144 -29.17 4.51 -23.12
C LYS A 144 -30.42 4.23 -22.30
N VAL A 145 -30.41 4.53 -21.00
CA VAL A 145 -31.55 4.26 -20.10
C VAL A 145 -32.60 5.37 -20.21
N PRO A 146 -33.90 5.05 -20.41
CA PRO A 146 -34.95 6.06 -20.59
C PRO A 146 -35.14 6.98 -19.38
N ASN A 147 -35.19 6.40 -18.17
CA ASN A 147 -35.33 7.19 -16.94
C ASN A 147 -33.96 7.74 -16.51
N LYS A 148 -33.72 9.02 -16.80
CA LYS A 148 -32.42 9.68 -16.56
C LYS A 148 -32.06 9.80 -15.08
N LEU A 149 -33.03 10.00 -14.20
CA LEU A 149 -32.78 10.08 -12.76
C LEU A 149 -32.27 8.74 -12.23
N VAL A 150 -32.99 7.66 -12.53
CA VAL A 150 -32.59 6.30 -12.12
C VAL A 150 -31.24 5.94 -12.71
N ALA A 151 -31.03 6.24 -13.99
CA ALA A 151 -29.76 5.98 -14.68
C ALA A 151 -28.59 6.73 -14.06
N THR A 152 -28.79 8.00 -13.68
CA THR A 152 -27.73 8.81 -13.04
C THR A 152 -27.39 8.26 -11.66
N VAL A 153 -28.38 7.97 -10.82
CA VAL A 153 -28.16 7.41 -9.48
C VAL A 153 -27.45 6.06 -9.56
N ALA A 154 -27.97 5.12 -10.38
CA ALA A 154 -27.38 3.82 -10.54
C ALA A 154 -25.96 3.88 -11.15
N GLY A 155 -25.76 4.76 -12.14
CA GLY A 155 -24.44 4.99 -12.75
C GLY A 155 -23.43 5.57 -11.79
N THR A 156 -23.83 6.50 -10.93
CA THR A 156 -22.95 7.04 -9.88
C THR A 156 -22.55 5.98 -8.87
N ILE A 157 -23.52 5.17 -8.41
CA ILE A 157 -23.24 4.05 -7.49
C ILE A 157 -22.27 3.04 -8.13
N ALA A 158 -22.50 2.69 -9.40
CA ALA A 158 -21.63 1.78 -10.13
C ALA A 158 -20.22 2.34 -10.32
N LEU A 159 -20.11 3.63 -10.66
CA LEU A 159 -18.82 4.32 -10.82
C LEU A 159 -18.02 4.35 -9.51
N VAL A 160 -18.64 4.79 -8.41
CA VAL A 160 -17.99 4.84 -7.10
C VAL A 160 -17.63 3.44 -6.62
N GLY A 161 -18.58 2.50 -6.69
CA GLY A 161 -18.37 1.12 -6.26
C GLY A 161 -17.26 0.40 -7.04
N SER A 162 -17.22 0.56 -8.38
CA SER A 162 -16.18 -0.07 -9.19
C SER A 162 -14.78 0.49 -8.92
N ASN A 163 -14.67 1.81 -8.68
CA ASN A 163 -13.38 2.41 -8.32
C ASN A 163 -12.93 1.98 -6.91
N MET A 164 -13.86 1.87 -5.96
CA MET A 164 -13.57 1.33 -4.63
C MET A 164 -13.10 -0.13 -4.69
N LEU A 165 -13.78 -0.97 -5.46
CA LEU A 165 -13.40 -2.38 -5.63
C LEU A 165 -12.03 -2.51 -6.29
N LEU A 166 -11.72 -1.68 -7.29
CA LEU A 166 -10.39 -1.64 -7.90
C LEU A 166 -9.33 -1.25 -6.88
N SER A 167 -9.58 -0.20 -6.08
CA SER A 167 -8.65 0.22 -5.02
C SER A 167 -8.39 -0.92 -4.04
N TRP A 168 -9.43 -1.59 -3.56
CA TRP A 168 -9.27 -2.73 -2.65
C TRP A 168 -8.49 -3.89 -3.26
N ARG A 169 -8.71 -4.19 -4.54
CA ARG A 169 -7.95 -5.21 -5.26
C ARG A 169 -6.47 -4.85 -5.34
N ILE A 170 -6.15 -3.61 -5.66
CA ILE A 170 -4.79 -3.08 -5.74
C ILE A 170 -4.09 -3.19 -4.38
N GLU A 171 -4.75 -2.84 -3.28
CA GLU A 171 -4.23 -2.96 -1.93
C GLU A 171 -3.95 -4.43 -1.55
N HIS A 172 -4.89 -5.33 -1.81
CA HIS A 172 -4.68 -6.76 -1.58
C HIS A 172 -3.58 -7.34 -2.47
N GLU A 173 -3.42 -6.87 -3.70
CA GLU A 173 -2.33 -7.29 -4.58
C GLU A 173 -0.97 -6.80 -4.03
N ALA A 174 -0.88 -5.58 -3.52
CA ALA A 174 0.33 -5.06 -2.90
C ALA A 174 0.70 -5.84 -1.63
N ASP A 175 -0.28 -6.15 -0.77
CA ASP A 175 -0.11 -7.01 0.40
C ASP A 175 0.37 -8.42 0.00
N HIS A 176 -0.26 -9.00 -1.03
CA HIS A 176 0.11 -10.31 -1.54
C HIS A 176 1.56 -10.36 -2.04
N VAL A 177 1.96 -9.35 -2.82
CA VAL A 177 3.34 -9.25 -3.32
C VAL A 177 4.33 -9.13 -2.16
N ALA A 178 4.07 -8.27 -1.19
CA ALA A 178 4.91 -8.14 0.00
C ALA A 178 5.00 -9.48 0.76
N ALA A 179 3.86 -10.15 0.99
CA ALA A 179 3.77 -11.43 1.67
C ALA A 179 4.54 -12.55 0.93
N ALA A 180 4.42 -12.63 -0.39
CA ALA A 180 5.11 -13.61 -1.23
C ALA A 180 6.65 -13.46 -1.18
N HIS A 181 7.15 -12.27 -0.80
CA HIS A 181 8.58 -12.01 -0.58
C HIS A 181 9.01 -12.17 0.89
N GLY A 182 8.15 -12.76 1.74
CA GLY A 182 8.48 -13.10 3.13
C GLY A 182 8.09 -12.05 4.18
N TYR A 183 7.38 -10.97 3.79
CA TYR A 183 7.02 -9.88 4.70
C TYR A 183 5.64 -10.04 5.36
N ALA A 184 4.96 -11.19 5.19
CA ALA A 184 3.59 -11.40 5.69
C ALA A 184 3.45 -11.14 7.20
N ARG A 185 4.40 -11.64 8.01
CA ARG A 185 4.38 -11.49 9.47
C ARG A 185 4.46 -10.02 9.89
N GLY A 186 5.36 -9.26 9.28
CA GLY A 186 5.47 -7.82 9.54
C GLY A 186 4.18 -7.07 9.21
N GLY A 187 3.48 -7.47 8.13
CA GLY A 187 2.18 -6.91 7.76
C GLY A 187 1.08 -7.19 8.76
N ILE A 188 1.01 -8.43 9.26
CA ILE A 188 0.05 -8.83 10.31
C ILE A 188 0.27 -7.95 11.55
N HIS A 189 1.49 -7.88 12.08
CA HIS A 189 1.82 -7.07 13.26
C HIS A 189 1.51 -5.58 13.03
N CYS A 190 1.87 -5.03 11.88
CA CYS A 190 1.60 -3.64 11.51
C CYS A 190 0.09 -3.33 11.57
N PHE A 191 -0.75 -4.20 11.02
CA PHE A 191 -2.19 -3.98 11.02
C PHE A 191 -2.84 -4.26 12.37
N GLU A 192 -2.39 -5.23 13.13
CA GLU A 192 -2.83 -5.47 14.51
C GLU A 192 -2.54 -4.27 15.41
N ARG A 193 -1.36 -3.68 15.29
CA ARG A 193 -1.01 -2.45 16.01
C ARG A 193 -1.90 -1.27 15.59
N LYS A 194 -2.17 -1.09 14.29
CA LYS A 194 -3.13 -0.08 13.80
C LYS A 194 -4.54 -0.30 14.36
N LEU A 195 -5.02 -1.55 14.43
CA LEU A 195 -6.32 -1.88 15.04
C LEU A 195 -6.36 -1.49 16.53
N SER A 196 -5.30 -1.81 17.29
CA SER A 196 -5.19 -1.45 18.71
C SER A 196 -5.27 0.05 18.92
N ARG A 197 -4.45 0.82 18.20
CA ARG A 197 -4.46 2.29 18.23
C ARG A 197 -5.83 2.88 17.85
N ASN A 198 -6.50 2.30 16.86
CA ASN A 198 -7.85 2.71 16.47
C ASN A 198 -8.87 2.42 17.59
N CYS A 199 -8.76 1.30 18.31
CA CYS A 199 -9.61 1.00 19.45
C CYS A 199 -9.43 2.00 20.60
N GLU A 200 -8.19 2.41 20.88
CA GLU A 200 -7.88 3.46 21.85
C GLU A 200 -8.50 4.80 21.41
N MET A 201 -8.30 5.18 20.15
CA MET A 201 -8.88 6.39 19.57
C MET A 201 -10.41 6.37 19.62
N ARG A 202 -11.04 5.21 19.31
CA ARG A 202 -12.48 5.03 19.43
C ARG A 202 -12.96 5.30 20.84
N SER A 203 -12.25 4.80 21.84
CA SER A 203 -12.60 4.99 23.25
C SER A 203 -12.44 6.45 23.67
N ALA A 204 -11.33 7.10 23.29
CA ALA A 204 -11.04 8.49 23.64
C ALA A 204 -12.01 9.48 22.98
N LEU A 205 -12.30 9.29 21.67
CA LEU A 205 -13.12 10.21 20.88
C LEU A 205 -14.59 9.80 20.79
N ARG A 206 -14.99 8.66 21.34
CA ARG A 206 -16.33 8.05 21.20
C ARG A 206 -16.77 7.97 19.73
N SER A 207 -15.82 7.72 18.84
CA SER A 207 -16.07 7.72 17.40
C SER A 207 -16.93 6.52 16.98
N ARG A 208 -17.98 6.78 16.18
CA ARG A 208 -18.81 5.76 15.53
C ARG A 208 -18.23 5.27 14.21
N LEU A 209 -17.22 5.96 13.66
CA LEU A 209 -16.54 5.59 12.43
C LEU A 209 -15.50 4.50 12.63
N ILE A 210 -15.16 4.14 13.87
CA ILE A 210 -14.27 3.03 14.19
C ILE A 210 -15.11 1.90 14.76
N THR A 211 -15.00 0.70 14.19
CA THR A 211 -15.70 -0.49 14.67
C THR A 211 -15.15 -0.95 16.03
N LYS A 212 -15.80 -1.94 16.66
CA LYS A 212 -15.31 -2.51 17.93
C LYS A 212 -13.97 -3.22 17.75
N GLU A 213 -13.73 -3.76 16.57
CA GLU A 213 -12.51 -4.45 16.17
C GLU A 213 -11.39 -3.47 15.77
N GLY A 214 -11.66 -2.16 15.69
CA GLY A 214 -10.68 -1.14 15.33
C GLY A 214 -10.62 -0.77 13.83
N ASN A 215 -11.52 -1.31 12.99
CA ASN A 215 -11.58 -0.88 11.59
C ASN A 215 -12.13 0.53 11.47
N TYR A 216 -11.48 1.38 10.66
CA TYR A 216 -11.95 2.72 10.36
C TYR A 216 -12.82 2.72 9.10
N LEU A 217 -14.10 3.10 9.25
CA LEU A 217 -15.10 3.08 8.16
C LEU A 217 -15.08 4.35 7.29
N GLY A 218 -14.34 5.37 7.69
CA GLY A 218 -14.21 6.62 6.92
C GLY A 218 -13.23 6.54 5.76
N ASP A 219 -12.48 5.46 5.64
CA ASP A 219 -11.54 5.22 4.56
C ASP A 219 -12.11 4.18 3.57
N ALA A 220 -12.73 4.67 2.52
CA ALA A 220 -13.29 3.82 1.47
C ALA A 220 -12.22 3.36 0.45
N ALA A 221 -11.04 3.95 0.46
CA ALA A 221 -9.97 3.64 -0.48
C ALA A 221 -9.23 2.35 -0.13
N HIS A 222 -9.16 2.01 1.16
CA HIS A 222 -8.47 0.82 1.65
C HIS A 222 -9.46 -0.23 2.17
N PRO A 223 -9.16 -1.53 2.00
CA PRO A 223 -9.91 -2.61 2.64
C PRO A 223 -9.82 -2.52 4.17
N LEU A 224 -10.77 -3.13 4.86
CA LEU A 224 -10.74 -3.23 6.31
C LEU A 224 -9.45 -3.90 6.79
N LEU A 225 -8.83 -3.39 7.84
CA LEU A 225 -7.58 -3.96 8.39
C LEU A 225 -7.73 -5.43 8.76
N THR A 226 -8.89 -5.82 9.32
CA THR A 226 -9.20 -7.22 9.63
C THR A 226 -9.20 -8.12 8.39
N SER A 227 -9.69 -7.63 7.25
CA SER A 227 -9.66 -8.36 5.97
C SER A 227 -8.22 -8.52 5.44
N ARG A 228 -7.40 -7.47 5.58
CA ARG A 228 -6.00 -7.49 5.18
C ARG A 228 -5.19 -8.48 6.05
N ILE A 229 -5.40 -8.48 7.36
CA ILE A 229 -4.77 -9.45 8.28
C ILE A 229 -5.14 -10.87 7.89
N GLN A 230 -6.43 -11.16 7.69
CA GLN A 230 -6.88 -12.49 7.28
C GLN A 230 -6.22 -12.94 5.96
N HIS A 231 -6.11 -12.04 5.00
CA HIS A 231 -5.44 -12.32 3.73
C HIS A 231 -3.95 -12.67 3.92
N LEU A 232 -3.23 -11.90 4.73
CA LEU A 232 -1.82 -12.14 5.03
C LEU A 232 -1.61 -13.45 5.81
N GLN A 233 -2.48 -13.78 6.75
CA GLN A 233 -2.45 -15.03 7.50
C GLN A 233 -2.58 -16.24 6.57
N LEU A 234 -3.54 -16.22 5.63
CA LEU A 234 -3.71 -17.29 4.65
C LEU A 234 -2.46 -17.52 3.81
N ILE A 235 -1.75 -16.44 3.41
CA ILE A 235 -0.51 -16.57 2.64
C ILE A 235 0.62 -17.12 3.51
N ALA A 236 0.75 -16.65 4.75
CA ALA A 236 1.76 -17.11 5.70
C ALA A 236 1.60 -18.61 6.01
N ASP A 237 0.36 -19.05 6.26
CA ASP A 237 0.02 -20.44 6.54
C ASP A 237 0.32 -21.35 5.33
N ALA A 238 -0.04 -20.91 4.12
CA ALA A 238 0.26 -21.63 2.90
C ALA A 238 1.79 -21.79 2.67
N ALA A 239 2.56 -20.74 2.96
CA ALA A 239 4.02 -20.80 2.86
C ALA A 239 4.64 -21.74 3.91
N ALA A 240 4.09 -21.77 5.13
CA ALA A 240 4.55 -22.67 6.19
C ALA A 240 4.29 -24.13 5.84
N VAL A 241 3.12 -24.45 5.28
CA VAL A 241 2.79 -25.81 4.80
C VAL A 241 3.75 -26.24 3.68
N ALA A 242 4.00 -25.35 2.70
CA ALA A 242 4.91 -25.65 1.59
C ALA A 242 6.35 -25.92 2.05
N SER A 243 6.83 -25.21 3.07
CA SER A 243 8.17 -25.42 3.64
C SER A 243 8.25 -26.68 4.52
N GLY A 244 7.19 -27.04 5.24
CA GLY A 244 7.11 -28.24 6.08
C GLY A 244 7.08 -29.55 5.25
N THR A 245 6.41 -29.54 4.10
CA THR A 245 6.37 -30.71 3.20
C THR A 245 7.68 -30.94 2.43
N ALA A 246 8.51 -29.92 2.27
CA ALA A 246 9.83 -30.06 1.63
C ALA A 246 10.89 -30.74 2.54
N GLY A 247 10.67 -30.74 3.87
CA GLY A 247 11.58 -31.35 4.84
C GLY A 247 11.38 -32.84 5.08
N ASP A 248 10.23 -33.43 4.72
CA ASP A 248 9.89 -34.82 5.03
C ASP A 248 10.25 -35.84 3.91
N ASN A 249 10.76 -35.37 2.77
CA ASN A 249 11.14 -36.25 1.65
C ASN A 249 12.63 -36.60 1.58
N GLY A 250 13.39 -36.39 2.66
CA GLY A 250 14.88 -36.50 2.64
C GLY A 250 15.51 -37.70 3.36
N ASP A 251 14.78 -38.57 4.07
CA ASP A 251 15.40 -39.56 4.95
C ASP A 251 14.82 -41.00 4.85
N ASP A 252 14.56 -41.50 3.64
CA ASP A 252 14.21 -42.93 3.46
C ASP A 252 15.00 -43.64 2.33
N HIS A 253 16.33 -43.47 2.30
CA HIS A 253 17.19 -44.34 1.50
C HIS A 253 18.54 -44.58 2.16
N HIS A 254 18.56 -45.27 3.31
CA HIS A 254 19.70 -46.07 3.72
C HIS A 254 19.23 -47.13 4.71
N LEU A 255 18.78 -48.27 4.19
CA LEU A 255 18.86 -49.60 4.80
C LEU A 255 18.51 -50.65 3.73
N LEU A 256 19.52 -51.14 3.04
CA LEU A 256 19.72 -52.56 2.65
C LEU A 256 21.17 -52.75 2.17
#